data_e178338168c09b0b4b6a882e9a7f5131
#
_entry.id   e178338168c09b0b4b6a882e9a7f5131
#
_cell.length_a   1.000
_cell.length_b   1.000
_cell.length_c   1.000
_cell.angle_alpha   90.00
_cell.angle_beta   90.00
_cell.angle_gamma   90.00
#
_symmetry.space_group_name_H-M   'P 1'
#
loop_
_entity.id
_entity.type
_entity.pdbx_description
1 polymer ?
#
loop_
_entity_poly.entity_id
_entity_poly.type
_entity_poly.pdbx_seq_one_letter_code
_entity_poly.pdbx_strand_id
1 'polypeptide(L)'
;MAATTTRSVNDINTIETILKEWLEYGYASTGLTVFDPNGLHFVLLEQSWNGPERLHRVIAHVDLIDDKFWIQQDLTPTGIGADLERAGVPKNRIVLAFYPLEHRIHGEYAAQ
;
A
#
# COMPACT_ATOMS: atom_id res chain seq x y z
N MET A 1 22.50 5.91 16.47
CA MET A 1 21.89 5.85 16.02
C MET A 1 21.03 5.99 15.00
N ALA A 2 20.91 6.47 14.54
CA ALA A 2 20.11 6.59 13.44
C ALA A 2 19.22 5.45 13.13
N ALA A 3 19.36 4.45 13.83
CA ALA A 3 18.54 3.27 13.68
C ALA A 3 17.07 3.59 13.85
N THR A 4 16.76 4.65 14.58
CA THR A 4 15.38 5.00 14.87
C THR A 4 14.60 5.43 13.62
N THR A 5 15.29 5.85 12.57
CA THR A 5 14.62 6.27 11.35
C THR A 5 14.57 5.16 10.32
N THR A 6 15.19 4.02 10.63
CA THR A 6 15.27 2.91 9.70
C THR A 6 13.94 2.18 9.64
N ARG A 7 13.43 1.97 8.44
CA ARG A 7 12.24 1.15 8.25
C ARG A 7 12.58 -0.30 8.54
N SER A 8 11.64 -1.01 9.12
CA SER A 8 11.79 -2.43 9.35
C SER A 8 11.91 -3.16 8.01
N VAL A 9 12.94 -4.00 7.88
CA VAL A 9 13.10 -4.83 6.69
C VAL A 9 11.86 -5.72 6.51
N ASN A 10 11.28 -6.18 7.62
CA ASN A 10 10.06 -6.97 7.56
C ASN A 10 8.89 -6.18 6.98
N ASP A 11 8.73 -4.93 7.40
CA ASP A 11 7.65 -4.08 6.89
C ASP A 11 7.82 -3.81 5.40
N ILE A 12 9.04 -3.51 4.98
CA ILE A 12 9.35 -3.29 3.57
C ILE A 12 9.03 -4.55 2.77
N ASN A 13 9.52 -5.70 3.22
CA ASN A 13 9.27 -6.97 2.53
C ASN A 13 7.79 -7.30 2.47
N THR A 14 7.07 -7.04 3.55
CA THR A 14 5.64 -7.31 3.63
C THR A 14 4.88 -6.54 2.56
N ILE A 15 5.08 -5.22 2.48
CA ILE A 15 4.32 -4.42 1.52
C ILE A 15 4.77 -4.68 0.08
N GLU A 16 6.06 -4.89 -0.14
CA GLU A 16 6.54 -5.24 -1.48
C GLU A 16 5.93 -6.54 -1.96
N THR A 17 5.89 -7.54 -1.09
CA THR A 17 5.31 -8.86 -1.43
C THR A 17 3.83 -8.71 -1.78
N ILE A 18 3.08 -7.99 -0.97
CA ILE A 18 1.65 -7.78 -1.20
C ILE A 18 1.41 -7.13 -2.57
N LEU A 19 2.14 -6.07 -2.88
CA LEU A 19 1.95 -5.37 -4.15
C LEU A 19 2.40 -6.21 -5.34
N LYS A 20 3.47 -7.00 -5.20
CA LYS A 20 3.89 -7.92 -6.25
C LYS A 20 2.87 -9.01 -6.50
N GLU A 21 2.23 -9.52 -5.45
CA GLU A 21 1.18 -10.51 -5.59
C GLU A 21 -0.03 -9.95 -6.33
N TRP A 22 -0.43 -8.72 -6.02
CA TRP A 22 -1.50 -8.07 -6.76
C TRP A 22 -1.13 -7.82 -8.22
N LEU A 23 0.13 -7.42 -8.47
CA LEU A 23 0.62 -7.27 -9.83
C LEU A 23 0.43 -8.56 -10.62
N GLU A 24 0.88 -9.68 -10.07
CA GLU A 24 0.78 -10.98 -10.74
C GLU A 24 -0.65 -11.44 -10.91
N TYR A 25 -1.48 -11.20 -9.90
CA TYR A 25 -2.86 -11.68 -9.89
C TYR A 25 -3.74 -10.97 -10.89
N GLY A 26 -3.68 -9.67 -10.97
CA GLY A 26 -4.61 -8.89 -11.78
C GLY A 26 -4.00 -7.94 -12.80
N TYR A 27 -2.70 -7.71 -12.75
CA TYR A 27 -2.07 -6.65 -13.54
C TYR A 27 -0.77 -7.09 -14.20
N ALA A 28 -0.61 -8.39 -14.41
CA ALA A 28 0.67 -8.95 -14.89
C ALA A 28 1.14 -8.34 -16.22
N SER A 29 0.21 -8.05 -17.13
CA SER A 29 0.55 -7.52 -18.45
C SER A 29 0.42 -6.01 -18.55
N THR A 30 -0.20 -5.35 -17.57
CA THR A 30 -0.52 -3.91 -17.66
C THR A 30 0.03 -3.10 -16.50
N GLY A 31 0.49 -3.76 -15.45
CA GLY A 31 0.92 -3.07 -14.24
C GLY A 31 2.42 -3.01 -14.08
N LEU A 32 2.83 -2.18 -13.15
CA LEU A 32 4.21 -2.19 -12.66
C LEU A 32 4.24 -1.70 -11.22
N THR A 33 5.25 -2.16 -10.48
CA THR A 33 5.47 -1.66 -9.13
C THR A 33 6.57 -0.62 -9.16
N VAL A 34 6.42 0.39 -8.31
CA VAL A 34 7.44 1.42 -8.10
C VAL A 34 7.73 1.47 -6.62
N PHE A 35 8.93 1.07 -6.25
CA PHE A 35 9.34 1.02 -4.85
C PHE A 35 10.48 1.99 -4.62
N ASP A 36 10.30 2.85 -3.62
CA ASP A 36 11.32 3.79 -3.19
C ASP A 36 12.50 3.00 -2.59
N PRO A 37 13.74 3.20 -3.07
CA PRO A 37 14.89 2.51 -2.49
C PRO A 37 15.12 2.84 -1.02
N ASN A 38 14.59 3.96 -0.54
CA ASN A 38 14.68 4.32 0.87
C ASN A 38 13.60 3.65 1.74
N GLY A 39 12.69 2.88 1.13
CA GLY A 39 11.69 2.14 1.87
C GLY A 39 10.58 3.00 2.45
N LEU A 40 10.25 4.11 1.80
CA LEU A 40 9.20 5.02 2.26
C LEU A 40 7.90 4.89 1.48
N HIS A 41 8.00 4.68 0.18
CA HIS A 41 6.86 4.73 -0.73
C HIS A 41 6.77 3.48 -1.58
N PHE A 42 5.56 2.93 -1.72
CA PHE A 42 5.32 1.70 -2.47
C PHE A 42 4.06 1.87 -3.30
N VAL A 43 4.20 1.68 -4.60
CA VAL A 43 3.11 1.96 -5.53
C VAL A 43 2.94 0.81 -6.52
N LEU A 44 1.68 0.48 -6.82
CA LEU A 44 1.31 -0.38 -7.93
C LEU A 44 0.53 0.46 -8.92
N LEU A 45 1.05 0.57 -10.14
CA LEU A 45 0.44 1.34 -11.23
C LEU A 45 -0.14 0.42 -12.29
N GLU A 46 -1.17 0.89 -12.97
CA GLU A 46 -1.66 0.26 -14.18
C GLU A 46 -1.46 1.23 -15.35
N GLN A 47 -0.91 0.70 -16.45
CA GLN A 47 -0.72 1.44 -17.71
C GLN A 47 -1.23 0.56 -18.84
N SER A 48 -2.34 0.94 -19.45
CA SER A 48 -2.94 0.12 -20.51
C SER A 48 -3.82 0.98 -21.40
N TRP A 49 -4.43 0.33 -22.40
CA TRP A 49 -5.37 0.95 -23.30
C TRP A 49 -6.68 0.18 -23.29
N ASN A 50 -7.78 0.88 -23.31
CA ASN A 50 -9.10 0.30 -23.48
C ASN A 50 -9.67 0.89 -24.77
N GLY A 51 -9.39 0.23 -25.89
CA GLY A 51 -9.66 0.83 -27.19
C GLY A 51 -8.82 2.09 -27.38
N PRO A 52 -9.43 3.23 -27.70
CA PRO A 52 -8.70 4.50 -27.83
C PRO A 52 -8.43 5.18 -26.49
N GLU A 53 -8.96 4.64 -25.39
CA GLU A 53 -8.82 5.26 -24.08
C GLU A 53 -7.55 4.78 -23.38
N ARG A 54 -6.73 5.72 -22.95
CA ARG A 54 -5.52 5.42 -22.15
C ARG A 54 -5.90 5.24 -20.67
N LEU A 55 -5.50 4.12 -20.09
CA LEU A 55 -5.62 3.89 -18.67
C LEU A 55 -4.24 4.03 -18.04
N HIS A 56 -4.10 5.00 -17.15
CA HIS A 56 -2.85 5.22 -16.43
C HIS A 56 -3.22 5.68 -15.03
N ARG A 57 -3.15 4.76 -14.06
CA ARG A 57 -3.68 5.06 -12.72
C ARG A 57 -2.95 4.31 -11.63
N VAL A 58 -3.04 4.85 -10.42
CA VAL A 58 -2.52 4.21 -9.21
C VAL A 58 -3.57 3.21 -8.74
N ILE A 59 -3.20 1.94 -8.67
CA ILE A 59 -4.06 0.89 -8.11
C ILE A 59 -3.93 0.86 -6.60
N ALA A 60 -2.70 0.97 -6.10
CA ALA A 60 -2.45 0.98 -4.67
C ALA A 60 -1.21 1.83 -4.38
N HIS A 61 -1.27 2.58 -3.30
CA HIS A 61 -0.15 3.40 -2.84
C HIS A 61 -0.10 3.34 -1.33
N VAL A 62 1.01 2.86 -0.80
CA VAL A 62 1.22 2.73 0.65
C VAL A 62 2.54 3.38 1.02
N ASP A 63 2.53 4.16 2.08
CA ASP A 63 3.73 4.79 2.64
C ASP A 63 4.00 4.20 4.01
N LEU A 64 5.27 4.02 4.35
CA LEU A 64 5.68 3.64 5.70
C LEU A 64 6.06 4.92 6.46
N ILE A 65 5.27 5.28 7.45
CA ILE A 65 5.46 6.50 8.24
C ILE A 65 5.29 6.12 9.72
N ASP A 66 6.29 6.41 10.52
CA ASP A 66 6.24 6.21 11.99
C ASP A 66 5.79 4.81 12.38
N ASP A 67 6.39 3.79 11.74
CA ASP A 67 6.11 2.38 11.98
C ASP A 67 4.69 1.96 11.61
N LYS A 68 4.02 2.73 10.77
CA LYS A 68 2.67 2.40 10.31
C LYS A 68 2.60 2.37 8.80
N PHE A 69 1.67 1.57 8.30
CA PHE A 69 1.37 1.48 6.89
C PHE A 69 0.24 2.45 6.58
N TRP A 70 0.56 3.54 5.89
CA TRP A 70 -0.42 4.55 5.49
C TRP A 70 -0.90 4.22 4.09
N ILE A 71 -2.11 3.70 3.99
CA ILE A 71 -2.71 3.33 2.71
C ILE A 71 -3.31 4.59 2.09
N GLN A 72 -2.62 5.12 1.09
CA GLN A 72 -3.00 6.39 0.44
C GLN A 72 -4.04 6.18 -0.65
N GLN A 73 -3.98 5.05 -1.34
CA GLN A 73 -4.91 4.69 -2.41
C GLN A 73 -5.04 3.18 -2.44
N ASP A 74 -6.25 2.69 -2.64
CA ASP A 74 -6.48 1.24 -2.65
C ASP A 74 -7.67 0.89 -3.52
N LEU A 75 -7.40 0.40 -4.72
CA LEU A 75 -8.43 -0.10 -5.64
C LEU A 75 -8.43 -1.63 -5.71
N THR A 76 -7.75 -2.31 -4.78
CA THR A 76 -7.75 -3.77 -4.77
C THR A 76 -9.10 -4.29 -4.28
N PRO A 77 -9.53 -5.46 -4.80
CA PRO A 77 -10.87 -5.98 -4.47
C PRO A 77 -11.11 -6.25 -3.00
N THR A 78 -10.11 -6.75 -2.28
CA THR A 78 -10.26 -7.14 -0.88
C THR A 78 -9.64 -6.15 0.10
N GLY A 79 -8.85 -5.21 -0.40
CA GLY A 79 -8.21 -4.20 0.42
C GLY A 79 -6.83 -4.59 0.93
N ILE A 80 -5.90 -3.64 0.84
CA ILE A 80 -4.53 -3.82 1.31
C ILE A 80 -4.51 -4.01 2.83
N GLY A 81 -5.42 -3.35 3.56
CA GLY A 81 -5.50 -3.51 5.01
C GLY A 81 -5.72 -4.96 5.42
N ALA A 82 -6.62 -5.66 4.73
CA ALA A 82 -6.86 -7.08 4.99
C ALA A 82 -5.63 -7.93 4.68
N ASP A 83 -4.91 -7.60 3.59
CA ASP A 83 -3.68 -8.31 3.24
C ASP A 83 -2.61 -8.13 4.32
N LEU A 84 -2.49 -6.91 4.84
CA LEU A 84 -1.53 -6.62 5.92
C LEU A 84 -1.88 -7.40 7.18
N GLU A 85 -3.17 -7.47 7.54
CA GLU A 85 -3.59 -8.25 8.69
C GLU A 85 -3.26 -9.72 8.53
N ARG A 86 -3.48 -10.28 7.34
CA ARG A 86 -3.12 -11.67 7.08
C ARG A 86 -1.62 -11.92 7.18
N ALA A 87 -0.83 -10.90 6.89
CA ALA A 87 0.62 -10.99 7.03
C ALA A 87 1.09 -10.77 8.47
N GLY A 88 0.17 -10.54 9.40
CA GLY A 88 0.50 -10.40 10.81
C GLY A 88 0.62 -8.97 11.30
N VAL A 89 0.29 -7.98 10.50
CA VAL A 89 0.36 -6.58 10.92
C VAL A 89 -0.86 -6.26 11.78
N PRO A 90 -0.67 -5.76 13.00
CA PRO A 90 -1.81 -5.41 13.84
C PRO A 90 -2.54 -4.18 13.33
N LYS A 91 -3.83 -4.11 13.64
CA LYS A 91 -4.69 -3.02 13.16
C LYS A 91 -4.19 -1.63 13.54
N ASN A 92 -3.54 -1.51 14.70
CA ASN A 92 -3.05 -0.20 15.16
C ASN A 92 -1.82 0.29 14.41
N ARG A 93 -1.32 -0.49 13.45
CA ARG A 93 -0.22 -0.08 12.56
C ARG A 93 -0.68 0.13 11.14
N ILE A 94 -1.99 0.16 10.90
CA ILE A 94 -2.58 0.36 9.57
C ILE A 94 -3.43 1.62 9.62
N VAL A 95 -3.18 2.54 8.69
CA VAL A 95 -3.94 3.79 8.58
C VAL A 95 -4.58 3.85 7.21
N LEU A 96 -5.90 4.00 7.16
CA LEU A 96 -6.62 4.20 5.89
C LEU A 96 -6.59 5.68 5.55
N ALA A 97 -5.47 6.12 4.98
CA ALA A 97 -5.20 7.53 4.75
C ALA A 97 -6.10 8.17 3.68
N PHE A 98 -6.78 7.33 2.89
CA PHE A 98 -7.71 7.84 1.87
C PHE A 98 -9.06 8.26 2.47
N TYR A 99 -9.28 8.01 3.75
CA TYR A 99 -10.44 8.57 4.47
C TYR A 99 -10.01 9.78 5.29
N PRO A 100 -10.89 10.77 5.45
CA PRO A 100 -10.58 11.91 6.33
C PRO A 100 -10.49 11.46 7.79
N LEU A 101 -9.79 12.26 8.60
CA LEU A 101 -9.52 11.92 9.99
C LEU A 101 -10.80 11.61 10.78
N GLU A 102 -11.86 12.38 10.56
CA GLU A 102 -13.12 12.16 11.27
C GLU A 102 -13.75 10.80 10.97
N HIS A 103 -13.41 10.17 9.85
CA HIS A 103 -13.84 8.80 9.57
C HIS A 103 -12.90 7.82 10.26
N ARG A 104 -11.60 8.11 10.22
CA ARG A 104 -10.60 7.17 10.75
C ARG A 104 -10.73 6.97 12.26
N ILE A 105 -11.14 7.98 13.00
CA ILE A 105 -11.26 7.87 14.46
C ILE A 105 -12.39 6.94 14.89
N HIS A 106 -13.31 6.62 13.99
CA HIS A 106 -14.42 5.69 14.27
C HIS A 106 -14.19 4.31 13.68
N GLY A 107 -13.08 4.08 13.01
CA GLY A 107 -12.79 2.81 12.38
C GLY A 107 -11.98 1.88 13.26
N GLU A 108 -11.67 0.71 12.73
CA GLU A 108 -10.91 -0.32 13.44
C GLU A 108 -9.41 -0.08 13.40
N TYR A 109 -8.93 0.62 12.38
CA TYR A 109 -7.50 0.86 12.18
C TYR A 109 -7.06 2.14 12.88
N ALA A 110 -5.77 2.40 12.86
CA ALA A 110 -5.23 3.60 13.50
C ALA A 110 -5.74 4.86 12.80
N ALA A 111 -6.02 5.89 13.57
CA ALA A 111 -6.44 7.18 13.01
C ALA A 111 -5.23 7.93 12.45
N GLN A 112 -4.08 7.75 13.06
CA GLN A 112 -2.85 8.35 12.60
C GLN A 112 -1.63 7.71 13.27
#